data_abbcd9c06f84777126c06a634d16d055
#
_entry.id   abbcd9c06f84777126c06a634d16d055
#
_cell.length_a   1.000
_cell.length_b   1.000
_cell.length_c   1.000
_cell.angle_alpha   90.00
_cell.angle_beta   90.00
_cell.angle_gamma   90.00
#
_symmetry.space_group_name_H-M   'P 1'
#
loop_
_entity.id
_entity.type
_entity.pdbx_description
1 polymer ?
#
loop_
_entity_poly.entity_id
_entity_poly.type
_entity_poly.pdbx_seq_one_letter_code
_entity_poly.pdbx_strand_id
1 'polypeptide(L)'
;MPPARKASANYCIGNDGRIGQSVLECNRAWTSRSSWNDNKAITIEVSNSKTNGDWPISKEAYAALIDLCVDICQRNGIKSVNYTGTKSGVLTEHRMFAATLCPGIYIHNLLVNGTIATDINNRLKAGATIDGYMYEGVNMAPVFTSSYYGSRYPDLTAAGLTTAQQLWVHFTMFGMQEARQACAYFDPVKYRNMNPDLNEAFQDDWEAYYKHYCLIGKEEIETGQRKQFM
;
A
#
# COMPACT_ATOMS: atom_id res chain seq x y z
N MET A 1 -3.53 -29.18 -24.43
CA MET A 1 -3.27 -28.03 -23.55
C MET A 1 -1.82 -27.62 -23.70
N PRO A 2 -1.49 -26.34 -23.92
CA PRO A 2 -0.09 -25.94 -23.88
C PRO A 2 0.45 -26.25 -22.47
N PRO A 3 1.74 -26.62 -22.35
CA PRO A 3 2.35 -26.89 -21.04
C PRO A 3 2.19 -25.66 -20.15
N ALA A 4 1.74 -25.87 -18.92
CA ALA A 4 1.59 -24.81 -17.94
C ALA A 4 2.92 -24.04 -17.82
N ARG A 5 2.90 -22.73 -18.05
CA ARG A 5 4.08 -21.88 -17.86
C ARG A 5 4.52 -21.99 -16.39
N LYS A 6 5.70 -22.48 -16.16
CA LYS A 6 6.31 -22.50 -14.82
C LYS A 6 6.91 -21.13 -14.52
N ALA A 7 6.04 -20.14 -14.31
CA ALA A 7 6.41 -18.77 -13.96
C ALA A 7 5.36 -18.20 -12.99
N SER A 8 5.81 -17.49 -11.99
CA SER A 8 4.97 -16.81 -11.00
C SER A 8 5.72 -15.62 -10.40
N ALA A 9 4.99 -14.68 -9.81
CA ALA A 9 5.55 -13.60 -9.01
C ALA A 9 4.87 -13.59 -7.64
N ASN A 10 5.47 -12.94 -6.64
CA ASN A 10 4.78 -12.73 -5.37
C ASN A 10 3.59 -11.81 -5.58
N TYR A 11 3.79 -10.72 -6.30
CA TYR A 11 2.76 -9.73 -6.59
C TYR A 11 2.62 -9.43 -8.08
N CYS A 12 1.40 -9.11 -8.48
CA CYS A 12 1.05 -8.61 -9.81
C CYS A 12 0.27 -7.30 -9.66
N ILE A 13 0.62 -6.28 -10.45
CA ILE A 13 -0.05 -4.98 -10.46
C ILE A 13 -0.72 -4.77 -11.81
N GLY A 14 -2.04 -4.53 -11.80
CA GLY A 14 -2.82 -4.21 -12.99
C GLY A 14 -2.65 -2.77 -13.44
N ASN A 15 -3.05 -2.45 -14.69
CA ASN A 15 -3.03 -1.08 -15.20
C ASN A 15 -3.92 -0.11 -14.42
N ASP A 16 -4.90 -0.62 -13.73
CA ASP A 16 -5.81 0.12 -12.85
C ASP A 16 -5.27 0.30 -11.42
N GLY A 17 -4.02 -0.11 -11.17
CA GLY A 17 -3.38 -0.04 -9.86
C GLY A 17 -3.79 -1.14 -8.89
N ARG A 18 -4.70 -2.07 -9.25
CA ARG A 18 -5.03 -3.20 -8.39
C ARG A 18 -3.84 -4.12 -8.20
N ILE A 19 -3.61 -4.53 -6.94
CA ILE A 19 -2.52 -5.42 -6.55
C ILE A 19 -3.12 -6.80 -6.23
N GLY A 20 -2.58 -7.84 -6.86
CA GLY A 20 -2.88 -9.23 -6.55
C GLY A 20 -1.65 -9.94 -5.99
N GLN A 21 -1.80 -10.69 -4.90
CA GLN A 21 -0.75 -11.58 -4.40
C GLN A 21 -0.97 -12.99 -4.96
N SER A 22 -0.03 -13.46 -5.78
CA SER A 22 -0.10 -14.78 -6.42
C SER A 22 0.68 -15.85 -5.64
N VAL A 23 1.77 -15.45 -4.97
CA VAL A 23 2.61 -16.31 -4.14
C VAL A 23 2.87 -15.59 -2.84
N LEU A 24 2.68 -16.27 -1.71
CA LEU A 24 3.00 -15.70 -0.39
C LEU A 24 4.50 -15.35 -0.31
N GLU A 25 4.86 -14.28 0.38
CA GLU A 25 6.25 -13.83 0.50
C GLU A 25 7.18 -14.85 1.17
N CYS A 26 6.66 -15.68 2.07
CA CYS A 26 7.39 -16.78 2.66
C CYS A 26 7.69 -17.94 1.69
N ASN A 27 7.07 -17.94 0.51
CA ASN A 27 7.23 -18.94 -0.52
C ASN A 27 8.02 -18.37 -1.71
N ARG A 28 8.83 -19.23 -2.31
CA ARG A 28 9.58 -18.90 -3.52
C ARG A 28 8.63 -18.71 -4.70
N ALA A 29 8.66 -17.54 -5.32
CA ALA A 29 8.11 -17.32 -6.66
C ALA A 29 9.11 -17.80 -7.74
N TRP A 30 8.62 -18.11 -8.93
CA TRP A 30 9.44 -18.55 -10.07
C TRP A 30 9.49 -17.43 -11.11
N THR A 31 10.18 -16.34 -10.78
CA THR A 31 10.13 -15.08 -11.53
C THR A 31 11.37 -14.84 -12.37
N SER A 32 12.56 -14.91 -11.75
CA SER A 32 13.79 -14.40 -12.35
C SER A 32 14.65 -15.44 -13.07
N ARG A 33 14.24 -16.69 -13.13
CA ARG A 33 15.03 -17.85 -13.57
C ARG A 33 16.27 -18.11 -12.69
N SER A 34 16.42 -17.42 -11.59
CA SER A 34 17.51 -17.60 -10.64
C SER A 34 16.95 -18.07 -9.30
N SER A 35 17.20 -19.33 -8.94
CA SER A 35 16.78 -19.85 -7.66
C SER A 35 17.42 -19.09 -6.49
N TRP A 36 18.62 -18.58 -6.68
CA TRP A 36 19.30 -17.74 -5.69
C TRP A 36 18.52 -16.44 -5.42
N ASN A 37 18.05 -15.75 -6.48
CA ASN A 37 17.24 -14.54 -6.32
C ASN A 37 15.83 -14.86 -5.83
N ASP A 38 15.17 -15.81 -6.49
CA ASP A 38 13.77 -16.15 -6.22
C ASP A 38 13.50 -16.66 -4.79
N ASN A 39 14.54 -17.11 -4.07
CA ASN A 39 14.47 -17.50 -2.66
C ASN A 39 14.72 -16.35 -1.68
N LYS A 40 15.10 -15.16 -2.15
CA LYS A 40 15.50 -14.04 -1.30
C LYS A 40 14.74 -12.75 -1.60
N ALA A 41 14.20 -12.63 -2.80
CA ALA A 41 13.56 -11.44 -3.28
C ALA A 41 12.04 -11.59 -3.28
N ILE A 42 11.34 -10.53 -2.89
CA ILE A 42 9.93 -10.37 -3.18
C ILE A 42 9.84 -9.82 -4.59
N THR A 43 9.12 -10.52 -5.46
CA THR A 43 9.07 -10.24 -6.89
C THR A 43 7.72 -9.64 -7.29
N ILE A 44 7.77 -8.61 -8.15
CA ILE A 44 6.60 -7.84 -8.56
C ILE A 44 6.55 -7.80 -10.09
N GLU A 45 5.45 -8.21 -10.67
CA GLU A 45 5.11 -8.03 -12.07
C GLU A 45 4.15 -6.86 -12.23
N VAL A 46 4.44 -5.94 -13.15
CA VAL A 46 3.61 -4.77 -13.42
C VAL A 46 3.09 -4.82 -14.85
N SER A 47 1.79 -4.68 -15.03
CA SER A 47 1.15 -4.69 -16.35
C SER A 47 1.53 -3.47 -17.15
N ASN A 48 1.91 -3.68 -18.42
CA ASN A 48 2.15 -2.59 -19.35
C ASN A 48 0.83 -1.94 -19.78
N SER A 49 0.83 -0.62 -19.92
CA SER A 49 -0.31 0.12 -20.47
C SER A 49 -0.37 0.08 -21.99
N LYS A 50 0.77 -0.26 -22.64
CA LYS A 50 0.89 -0.49 -24.09
C LYS A 50 1.81 -1.67 -24.34
N THR A 51 1.57 -2.40 -25.43
CA THR A 51 2.34 -3.61 -25.82
C THR A 51 3.45 -3.33 -26.83
N ASN A 52 3.79 -2.07 -27.06
CA ASN A 52 4.82 -1.63 -27.99
C ASN A 52 5.60 -0.43 -27.44
N GLY A 53 6.65 -0.02 -28.14
CA GLY A 53 7.54 1.08 -27.75
C GLY A 53 8.36 0.72 -26.50
N ASP A 54 8.38 1.63 -25.54
CA ASP A 54 9.18 1.51 -24.31
C ASP A 54 8.54 0.61 -23.24
N TRP A 55 7.40 0.01 -23.51
CA TRP A 55 6.62 -0.80 -22.56
C TRP A 55 6.20 0.02 -21.31
N PRO A 56 5.49 1.15 -21.51
CA PRO A 56 5.12 2.00 -20.39
C PRO A 56 4.10 1.33 -19.49
N ILE A 57 4.04 1.79 -18.23
CA ILE A 57 2.99 1.46 -17.27
C ILE A 57 2.08 2.68 -17.07
N SER A 58 0.88 2.48 -16.54
CA SER A 58 -0.03 3.57 -16.19
C SER A 58 0.45 4.34 -14.96
N LYS A 59 -0.12 5.51 -14.72
CA LYS A 59 0.14 6.29 -13.48
C LYS A 59 -0.36 5.54 -12.25
N GLU A 60 -1.50 4.89 -12.36
CA GLU A 60 -2.14 4.07 -11.33
C GLU A 60 -1.26 2.87 -10.97
N ALA A 61 -0.73 2.17 -11.97
CA ALA A 61 0.20 1.06 -11.75
C ALA A 61 1.53 1.54 -11.14
N TYR A 62 2.05 2.70 -11.53
CA TYR A 62 3.25 3.29 -10.94
C TYR A 62 3.02 3.66 -9.46
N ALA A 63 1.92 4.34 -9.16
CA ALA A 63 1.59 4.70 -7.78
C ALA A 63 1.46 3.44 -6.90
N ALA A 64 0.75 2.42 -7.37
CA ALA A 64 0.59 1.14 -6.68
C ALA A 64 1.92 0.39 -6.49
N LEU A 65 2.84 0.48 -7.47
CA LEU A 65 4.19 -0.09 -7.35
C LEU A 65 4.98 0.56 -6.21
N ILE A 66 4.97 1.90 -6.14
CA ILE A 66 5.67 2.63 -5.08
C ILE A 66 5.05 2.31 -3.71
N ASP A 67 3.71 2.32 -3.60
CA ASP A 67 3.00 1.98 -2.37
C ASP A 67 3.33 0.57 -1.87
N LEU A 68 3.29 -0.41 -2.75
CA LEU A 68 3.65 -1.79 -2.43
C LEU A 68 5.11 -1.92 -1.98
N CYS A 69 6.04 -1.26 -2.67
CA CYS A 69 7.46 -1.28 -2.29
C CYS A 69 7.69 -0.65 -0.91
N VAL A 70 7.02 0.45 -0.60
CA VAL A 70 7.09 1.10 0.72
C VAL A 70 6.56 0.17 1.80
N ASP A 71 5.38 -0.45 1.60
CA ASP A 71 4.79 -1.42 2.51
C ASP A 71 5.73 -2.63 2.76
N ILE A 72 6.28 -3.21 1.70
CA ILE A 72 7.26 -4.30 1.79
C ILE A 72 8.48 -3.86 2.62
N CYS A 73 9.03 -2.68 2.33
CA CYS A 73 10.19 -2.16 3.06
C CYS A 73 9.90 -1.99 4.55
N GLN A 74 8.76 -1.43 4.90
CA GLN A 74 8.34 -1.20 6.30
C GLN A 74 8.18 -2.51 7.06
N ARG A 75 7.46 -3.48 6.49
CA ARG A 75 7.22 -4.78 7.12
C ARG A 75 8.50 -5.58 7.31
N ASN A 76 9.50 -5.39 6.46
CA ASN A 76 10.79 -6.07 6.51
C ASN A 76 11.92 -5.24 7.15
N GLY A 77 11.61 -4.08 7.73
CA GLY A 77 12.59 -3.24 8.42
C GLY A 77 13.62 -2.58 7.50
N ILE A 78 13.36 -2.51 6.18
CA ILE A 78 14.22 -1.88 5.17
C ILE A 78 14.05 -0.36 5.27
N LYS A 79 15.09 0.34 5.67
CA LYS A 79 15.04 1.80 5.91
C LYS A 79 15.26 2.64 4.65
N SER A 80 15.90 2.06 3.64
CA SER A 80 16.13 2.71 2.35
C SER A 80 16.36 1.67 1.26
N VAL A 81 16.04 2.04 0.02
CA VAL A 81 16.31 1.22 -1.16
C VAL A 81 17.32 1.91 -2.08
N ASN A 82 18.04 1.10 -2.83
CA ASN A 82 18.96 1.57 -3.88
C ASN A 82 18.89 0.65 -5.08
N TYR A 83 19.17 1.21 -6.25
CA TYR A 83 19.42 0.47 -7.47
C TYR A 83 20.88 0.70 -7.87
N THR A 84 21.67 -0.36 -7.95
CA THR A 84 23.11 -0.28 -8.22
C THR A 84 23.48 -0.70 -9.64
N GLY A 85 22.50 -1.11 -10.46
CA GLY A 85 22.73 -1.74 -11.76
C GLY A 85 23.31 -3.17 -11.65
N THR A 86 23.41 -3.70 -10.44
CA THR A 86 23.95 -5.03 -10.14
C THR A 86 23.05 -5.80 -9.18
N LYS A 87 23.35 -7.08 -8.95
CA LYS A 87 22.61 -7.95 -8.02
C LYS A 87 22.77 -7.57 -6.55
N SER A 88 23.60 -6.58 -6.21
CA SER A 88 23.85 -6.13 -4.84
C SER A 88 22.91 -5.02 -4.37
N GLY A 89 22.11 -4.41 -5.25
CA GLY A 89 21.09 -3.42 -4.89
C GLY A 89 19.92 -4.05 -4.16
N VAL A 90 19.20 -3.24 -3.37
CA VAL A 90 17.90 -3.64 -2.79
C VAL A 90 16.86 -3.76 -3.91
N LEU A 91 16.88 -2.83 -4.86
CA LEU A 91 16.09 -2.94 -6.09
C LEU A 91 16.90 -3.63 -7.17
N THR A 92 16.32 -4.66 -7.76
CA THR A 92 16.91 -5.44 -8.87
C THR A 92 15.89 -5.60 -9.98
N GLU A 93 16.34 -5.98 -11.15
CA GLU A 93 15.48 -6.27 -12.30
C GLU A 93 15.80 -7.64 -12.93
N HIS A 94 14.84 -8.23 -13.60
CA HIS A 94 14.92 -9.58 -14.14
C HIS A 94 16.13 -9.77 -15.07
N ARG A 95 16.48 -8.76 -15.89
CA ARG A 95 17.63 -8.83 -16.82
C ARG A 95 18.98 -9.02 -16.13
N MET A 96 19.08 -8.79 -14.83
CA MET A 96 20.30 -9.08 -14.06
C MET A 96 20.52 -10.57 -13.83
N PHE A 97 19.46 -11.39 -13.96
CA PHE A 97 19.46 -12.81 -13.63
C PHE A 97 19.28 -13.71 -14.83
N ALA A 98 18.71 -13.21 -15.94
CA ALA A 98 18.47 -13.95 -17.16
C ALA A 98 18.55 -13.04 -18.39
N ALA A 99 18.84 -13.61 -19.54
CA ALA A 99 18.78 -12.91 -20.83
C ALA A 99 17.30 -12.64 -21.18
N THR A 100 16.84 -11.41 -20.93
CA THR A 100 15.46 -10.96 -21.16
C THR A 100 15.40 -9.45 -21.35
N LEU A 101 14.35 -8.96 -22.00
CA LEU A 101 14.05 -7.52 -22.09
C LEU A 101 13.28 -6.99 -20.87
N CYS A 102 12.77 -7.87 -19.99
CA CYS A 102 12.09 -7.47 -18.76
C CYS A 102 13.04 -6.66 -17.85
N PRO A 103 12.56 -5.57 -17.24
CA PRO A 103 11.18 -5.07 -17.11
C PRO A 103 10.68 -4.16 -18.23
N GLY A 104 11.34 -4.09 -19.37
CA GLY A 104 11.10 -3.13 -20.42
C GLY A 104 11.91 -1.84 -20.23
N ILE A 105 11.99 -1.03 -21.29
CA ILE A 105 12.82 0.19 -21.30
C ILE A 105 12.29 1.22 -20.29
N TYR A 106 10.98 1.36 -20.18
CA TYR A 106 10.35 2.37 -19.30
C TYR A 106 10.74 2.18 -17.83
N ILE A 107 10.45 1.01 -17.26
CA ILE A 107 10.81 0.71 -15.86
C ILE A 107 12.33 0.69 -15.66
N HIS A 108 13.07 0.13 -16.63
CA HIS A 108 14.54 0.15 -16.60
C HIS A 108 15.09 1.57 -16.44
N ASN A 109 14.61 2.52 -17.24
CA ASN A 109 15.03 3.91 -17.16
C ASN A 109 14.69 4.55 -15.81
N LEU A 110 13.51 4.26 -15.24
CA LEU A 110 13.11 4.75 -13.92
C LEU A 110 13.97 4.14 -12.79
N LEU A 111 14.49 2.94 -12.95
CA LEU A 111 15.46 2.34 -12.04
C LEU A 111 16.83 3.00 -12.16
N VAL A 112 17.35 3.12 -13.39
CA VAL A 112 18.70 3.64 -13.69
C VAL A 112 18.84 5.11 -13.32
N ASN A 113 17.83 5.95 -13.60
CA ASN A 113 17.85 7.37 -13.24
C ASN A 113 17.50 7.64 -11.76
N GLY A 114 17.19 6.59 -10.99
CA GLY A 114 16.93 6.65 -9.57
C GLY A 114 15.53 7.14 -9.17
N THR A 115 14.61 7.36 -10.12
CA THR A 115 13.26 7.85 -9.83
C THR A 115 12.53 6.92 -8.86
N ILE A 116 12.44 5.61 -9.15
CA ILE A 116 11.77 4.63 -8.27
C ILE A 116 12.40 4.61 -6.87
N ALA A 117 13.74 4.58 -6.79
CA ALA A 117 14.42 4.58 -5.48
C ALA A 117 14.18 5.87 -4.70
N THR A 118 14.17 7.01 -5.38
CA THR A 118 13.89 8.33 -4.77
C THR A 118 12.48 8.39 -4.22
N ASP A 119 11.47 7.96 -4.99
CA ASP A 119 10.07 8.01 -4.57
C ASP A 119 9.82 7.10 -3.37
N ILE A 120 10.35 5.87 -3.38
CA ILE A 120 10.27 4.96 -2.23
C ILE A 120 10.97 5.57 -1.02
N ASN A 121 12.21 6.06 -1.17
CA ASN A 121 12.99 6.58 -0.05
C ASN A 121 12.40 7.85 0.55
N ASN A 122 11.82 8.73 -0.26
CA ASN A 122 11.13 9.92 0.22
C ASN A 122 9.95 9.53 1.12
N ARG A 123 9.16 8.53 0.71
CA ARG A 123 8.06 8.01 1.52
C ARG A 123 8.54 7.29 2.78
N LEU A 124 9.63 6.52 2.71
CA LEU A 124 10.23 5.89 3.88
C LEU A 124 10.77 6.92 4.89
N LYS A 125 11.39 8.03 4.44
CA LYS A 125 11.89 9.12 5.28
C LYS A 125 10.78 9.93 5.92
N ALA A 126 9.67 10.15 5.21
CA ALA A 126 8.52 10.89 5.74
C ALA A 126 7.83 10.19 6.91
N GLY A 127 8.37 9.02 7.36
CA GLY A 127 7.74 8.21 8.42
C GLY A 127 6.51 7.48 7.88
N ALA A 128 6.58 7.18 6.58
CA ALA A 128 5.63 6.48 5.73
C ALA A 128 4.26 6.23 6.36
N THR A 129 3.49 7.23 6.52
CA THR A 129 2.12 7.13 6.06
C THR A 129 2.21 6.93 4.53
N ILE A 130 1.67 5.87 3.98
CA ILE A 130 1.25 5.80 2.57
C ILE A 130 0.77 7.19 2.25
N ASP A 131 1.33 7.84 1.19
CA ASP A 131 1.05 9.26 0.95
C ASP A 131 -0.45 9.48 0.88
N GLY A 132 -0.97 9.93 2.04
CA GLY A 132 -2.34 10.06 2.38
C GLY A 132 -3.13 8.80 2.11
N TYR A 133 -3.54 8.13 3.14
CA TYR A 133 -4.82 7.41 3.10
C TYR A 133 -5.87 8.43 2.65
N MET A 134 -5.77 8.83 1.37
CA MET A 134 -6.64 9.82 0.77
C MET A 134 -7.96 9.17 0.39
N TYR A 135 -9.02 9.65 0.95
CA TYR A 135 -10.37 9.21 0.64
C TYR A 135 -11.21 10.45 0.31
N GLU A 136 -11.69 10.54 -0.93
CA GLU A 136 -12.47 11.67 -1.43
C GLU A 136 -11.85 13.05 -1.13
N GLY A 137 -10.53 13.15 -1.27
CA GLY A 137 -9.78 14.38 -1.04
C GLY A 137 -9.44 14.67 0.43
N VAL A 138 -9.85 13.81 1.37
CA VAL A 138 -9.54 13.93 2.80
C VAL A 138 -8.36 13.01 3.17
N ASN A 139 -7.37 13.54 3.87
CA ASN A 139 -6.28 12.73 4.44
C ASN A 139 -6.80 12.00 5.70
N MET A 140 -6.95 10.67 5.58
CA MET A 140 -7.48 9.80 6.63
C MET A 140 -6.38 9.22 7.55
N ALA A 141 -5.12 9.60 7.41
CA ALA A 141 -4.03 9.16 8.28
C ALA A 141 -4.29 9.41 9.78
N PRO A 142 -5.01 10.47 10.22
CA PRO A 142 -5.36 10.64 11.63
C PRO A 142 -6.28 9.54 12.20
N VAL A 143 -7.01 8.81 11.35
CA VAL A 143 -8.00 7.81 11.78
C VAL A 143 -7.66 6.38 11.34
N PHE A 144 -6.63 6.18 10.51
CA PHE A 144 -6.27 4.86 10.00
C PHE A 144 -4.78 4.55 10.14
N THR A 145 -4.50 3.36 10.68
CA THR A 145 -3.17 2.75 10.72
C THR A 145 -3.32 1.27 10.37
N SER A 146 -2.74 0.83 9.26
CA SER A 146 -2.92 -0.54 8.76
C SER A 146 -2.53 -1.62 9.76
N SER A 147 -1.40 -1.46 10.46
CA SER A 147 -0.95 -2.41 11.48
C SER A 147 -1.92 -2.52 12.66
N TYR A 148 -2.47 -1.40 13.11
CA TYR A 148 -3.49 -1.40 14.17
C TYR A 148 -4.78 -2.07 13.68
N TYR A 149 -5.25 -1.69 12.48
CA TYR A 149 -6.49 -2.21 11.90
C TYR A 149 -6.44 -3.72 11.69
N GLY A 150 -5.35 -4.22 11.08
CA GLY A 150 -5.15 -5.64 10.84
C GLY A 150 -5.02 -6.46 12.13
N SER A 151 -4.33 -5.94 13.16
CA SER A 151 -4.18 -6.64 14.44
C SER A 151 -5.47 -6.67 15.28
N ARG A 152 -6.31 -5.63 15.14
CA ARG A 152 -7.55 -5.49 15.91
C ARG A 152 -8.68 -6.40 15.38
N TYR A 153 -8.67 -6.69 14.10
CA TYR A 153 -9.75 -7.43 13.43
C TYR A 153 -9.24 -8.75 12.81
N PRO A 154 -9.24 -9.85 13.58
CA PRO A 154 -8.75 -11.16 13.12
C PRO A 154 -9.52 -11.72 11.90
N ASP A 155 -10.76 -11.30 11.69
CA ASP A 155 -11.57 -11.63 10.52
C ASP A 155 -10.90 -11.18 9.21
N LEU A 156 -10.18 -10.05 9.23
CA LEU A 156 -9.46 -9.55 8.06
C LEU A 156 -8.30 -10.48 7.67
N THR A 157 -7.54 -10.93 8.67
CA THR A 157 -6.47 -11.91 8.44
C THR A 157 -7.03 -13.25 7.96
N ALA A 158 -8.15 -13.71 8.54
CA ALA A 158 -8.83 -14.93 8.11
C ALA A 158 -9.36 -14.83 6.67
N ALA A 159 -9.75 -13.62 6.23
CA ALA A 159 -10.13 -13.32 4.85
C ALA A 159 -8.93 -13.12 3.90
N GLY A 160 -7.67 -13.26 4.39
CA GLY A 160 -6.46 -13.06 3.60
C GLY A 160 -6.08 -11.59 3.37
N LEU A 161 -6.68 -10.65 4.10
CA LEU A 161 -6.37 -9.23 4.01
C LEU A 161 -5.22 -8.89 4.96
N THR A 162 -3.99 -8.97 4.47
CA THR A 162 -2.78 -8.86 5.30
C THR A 162 -1.86 -7.71 4.92
N THR A 163 -2.05 -7.12 3.73
CA THR A 163 -1.26 -5.96 3.30
C THR A 163 -1.92 -4.65 3.68
N ALA A 164 -1.12 -3.58 3.86
CA ALA A 164 -1.63 -2.25 4.17
C ALA A 164 -2.67 -1.77 3.14
N GLN A 165 -2.42 -2.06 1.86
CA GLN A 165 -3.34 -1.70 0.78
C GLN A 165 -4.68 -2.45 0.88
N GLN A 166 -4.66 -3.77 1.12
CA GLN A 166 -5.89 -4.55 1.29
C GLN A 166 -6.69 -4.08 2.49
N LEU A 167 -6.01 -3.79 3.60
CA LEU A 167 -6.62 -3.28 4.82
C LEU A 167 -7.20 -1.87 4.61
N TRP A 168 -6.51 -1.02 3.85
CA TRP A 168 -7.03 0.30 3.46
C TRP A 168 -8.27 0.21 2.58
N VAL A 169 -8.23 -0.63 1.53
CA VAL A 169 -9.39 -0.86 0.66
C VAL A 169 -10.58 -1.38 1.46
N HIS A 170 -10.35 -2.36 2.35
CA HIS A 170 -11.42 -2.87 3.22
C HIS A 170 -11.97 -1.75 4.12
N PHE A 171 -11.09 -0.95 4.73
CA PHE A 171 -11.51 0.14 5.61
C PHE A 171 -12.41 1.15 4.88
N THR A 172 -12.03 1.57 3.68
CA THR A 172 -12.81 2.55 2.91
C THR A 172 -14.09 1.99 2.33
N MET A 173 -14.14 0.71 1.96
CA MET A 173 -15.34 0.10 1.37
C MET A 173 -16.34 -0.41 2.41
N PHE A 174 -15.86 -0.85 3.57
CA PHE A 174 -16.68 -1.51 4.57
C PHE A 174 -16.42 -0.99 5.99
N GLY A 175 -15.15 -0.85 6.38
CA GLY A 175 -14.75 -0.58 7.75
C GLY A 175 -15.30 0.73 8.31
N MET A 176 -15.38 1.79 7.51
CA MET A 176 -15.99 3.06 7.95
C MET A 176 -17.50 2.88 8.19
N GLN A 177 -18.22 2.20 7.30
CA GLN A 177 -19.65 1.94 7.45
C GLN A 177 -19.97 1.03 8.65
N GLU A 178 -19.04 0.14 8.99
CA GLU A 178 -19.11 -0.74 10.16
C GLU A 178 -18.63 -0.04 11.44
N ALA A 179 -18.33 1.24 11.40
CA ALA A 179 -17.77 2.02 12.51
C ALA A 179 -16.54 1.37 13.15
N ARG A 180 -15.68 0.71 12.37
CA ARG A 180 -14.49 0.03 12.87
C ARG A 180 -13.41 1.02 13.30
N GLN A 181 -12.97 0.93 14.53
CA GLN A 181 -11.80 1.69 15.00
C GLN A 181 -10.55 1.25 14.24
N ALA A 182 -9.91 2.16 13.51
CA ALA A 182 -8.80 1.83 12.63
C ALA A 182 -7.45 2.44 13.06
N CYS A 183 -7.39 3.13 14.20
CA CYS A 183 -6.16 3.55 14.87
C CYS A 183 -6.37 3.62 16.39
N ALA A 184 -5.26 3.75 17.14
CA ALA A 184 -5.32 3.81 18.61
C ALA A 184 -5.98 5.11 19.16
N TYR A 185 -5.97 6.17 18.37
CA TYR A 185 -6.28 7.54 18.81
C TYR A 185 -7.68 8.01 18.42
N PHE A 186 -8.39 7.27 17.58
CA PHE A 186 -9.73 7.62 17.13
C PHE A 186 -10.68 6.41 17.19
N ASP A 187 -11.75 6.54 17.94
CA ASP A 187 -12.86 5.59 18.02
C ASP A 187 -14.13 6.32 17.55
N PRO A 188 -14.73 5.97 16.40
CA PRO A 188 -15.86 6.69 15.85
C PRO A 188 -17.10 6.63 16.74
N VAL A 189 -17.30 5.51 17.44
CA VAL A 189 -18.45 5.34 18.35
C VAL A 189 -18.32 6.25 19.55
N LYS A 190 -17.14 6.31 20.16
CA LYS A 190 -16.87 7.25 21.28
C LYS A 190 -16.99 8.70 20.79
N TYR A 191 -16.44 9.00 19.61
CA TYR A 191 -16.49 10.34 19.04
C TYR A 191 -17.92 10.81 18.83
N ARG A 192 -18.78 9.98 18.23
CA ARG A 192 -20.21 10.24 18.10
C ARG A 192 -20.88 10.50 19.45
N ASN A 193 -20.65 9.61 20.44
CA ASN A 193 -21.32 9.68 21.74
C ASN A 193 -20.93 10.92 22.56
N MET A 194 -19.73 11.44 22.36
CA MET A 194 -19.23 12.62 23.05
C MET A 194 -19.58 13.93 22.37
N ASN A 195 -20.10 13.88 21.14
CA ASN A 195 -20.44 15.05 20.34
C ASN A 195 -21.91 15.00 19.87
N PRO A 196 -22.87 15.40 20.73
CA PRO A 196 -24.29 15.34 20.39
C PRO A 196 -24.67 16.14 19.16
N ASP A 197 -23.98 17.25 18.89
CA ASP A 197 -24.13 18.08 17.70
C ASP A 197 -23.81 17.31 16.42
N LEU A 198 -22.73 16.53 16.43
CA LEU A 198 -22.37 15.67 15.30
C LEU A 198 -23.31 14.48 15.16
N ASN A 199 -23.81 13.95 16.31
CA ASN A 199 -24.78 12.88 16.26
C ASN A 199 -26.11 13.32 15.67
N GLU A 200 -26.55 14.56 15.93
CA GLU A 200 -27.72 15.16 15.30
C GLU A 200 -27.51 15.38 13.79
N ALA A 201 -26.30 15.86 13.40
CA ALA A 201 -25.96 16.18 12.02
C ALA A 201 -25.74 14.96 11.13
N PHE A 202 -25.02 13.94 11.62
CA PHE A 202 -24.55 12.81 10.81
C PHE A 202 -25.34 11.52 11.05
N GLN A 203 -26.01 11.39 12.17
CA GLN A 203 -26.81 10.20 12.52
C GLN A 203 -26.02 8.88 12.33
N ASP A 204 -26.43 8.04 11.39
CA ASP A 204 -25.76 6.77 11.07
C ASP A 204 -24.79 6.85 9.89
N ASP A 205 -24.48 8.06 9.41
CA ASP A 205 -23.41 8.29 8.44
C ASP A 205 -22.04 8.23 9.12
N TRP A 206 -21.56 7.02 9.34
CA TRP A 206 -20.29 6.79 10.02
C TRP A 206 -19.10 7.40 9.28
N GLU A 207 -19.13 7.44 7.94
CA GLU A 207 -18.08 8.03 7.13
C GLU A 207 -17.89 9.53 7.43
N ALA A 208 -18.99 10.25 7.68
CA ALA A 208 -18.97 11.66 8.03
C ALA A 208 -18.20 11.93 9.34
N TYR A 209 -18.25 11.02 10.34
CA TYR A 209 -17.48 11.18 11.58
C TYR A 209 -15.98 11.06 11.36
N TYR A 210 -15.52 10.13 10.52
CA TYR A 210 -14.09 10.01 10.19
C TYR A 210 -13.61 11.23 9.43
N LYS A 211 -14.36 11.67 8.41
CA LYS A 211 -14.04 12.88 7.62
C LYS A 211 -14.00 14.12 8.50
N HIS A 212 -15.01 14.31 9.35
CA HIS A 212 -15.07 15.46 10.26
C HIS A 212 -13.84 15.48 11.19
N TYR A 213 -13.50 14.36 11.81
CA TYR A 213 -12.32 14.29 12.68
C TYR A 213 -11.04 14.66 11.94
N CYS A 214 -10.85 14.16 10.73
CA CYS A 214 -9.66 14.45 9.92
C CYS A 214 -9.57 15.90 9.46
N LEU A 215 -10.70 16.54 9.17
CA LEU A 215 -10.74 17.90 8.59
C LEU A 215 -10.71 18.97 9.69
N ILE A 216 -11.41 18.76 10.78
CA ILE A 216 -11.69 19.80 11.78
C ILE A 216 -11.54 19.26 13.20
N GLY A 217 -12.15 18.12 13.50
CA GLY A 217 -12.36 17.63 14.86
C GLY A 217 -11.08 17.37 15.65
N LYS A 218 -9.99 16.99 14.98
CA LYS A 218 -8.67 16.83 15.62
C LYS A 218 -8.17 18.18 16.14
N GLU A 219 -8.23 19.22 15.33
CA GLU A 219 -7.83 20.59 15.72
C GLU A 219 -8.73 21.15 16.82
N GLU A 220 -10.05 20.91 16.74
CA GLU A 220 -11.00 21.33 17.79
C GLU A 220 -10.68 20.67 19.15
N ILE A 221 -10.20 19.42 19.16
CA ILE A 221 -9.77 18.73 20.40
C ILE A 221 -8.45 19.33 20.90
N GLU A 222 -7.47 19.53 20.02
CA GLU A 222 -6.16 20.10 20.36
C GLU A 222 -6.28 21.54 20.89
N THR A 223 -7.26 22.31 20.42
CA THR A 223 -7.56 23.68 20.87
C THR A 223 -8.53 23.75 22.04
N GLY A 224 -9.04 22.61 22.51
CA GLY A 224 -9.98 22.54 23.64
C GLY A 224 -11.43 22.94 23.30
N GLN A 225 -11.77 23.10 22.03
CA GLN A 225 -13.15 23.38 21.58
C GLN A 225 -14.03 22.13 21.68
N ARG A 226 -13.43 20.93 21.58
CA ARG A 226 -14.08 19.63 21.84
C ARG A 226 -13.36 18.86 22.94
N LYS A 227 -14.09 18.02 23.65
CA LYS A 227 -13.53 17.15 24.67
C LYS A 227 -12.68 16.04 24.03
N GLN A 228 -11.50 15.81 24.62
CA GLN A 228 -10.68 14.67 24.28
C GLN A 228 -11.36 13.37 24.72
N PHE A 229 -11.40 12.37 23.85
CA PHE A 229 -11.86 11.03 24.17
C PHE A 229 -10.65 10.09 24.24
N MET A 230 -10.39 9.56 25.39
CA MET A 230 -9.41 8.50 25.62
C MET A 230 -10.10 7.20 26.01
#